data_05bd6194c2f768456c84d0888b9db3c5
#
_entry.id   05bd6194c2f768456c84d0888b9db3c5
#
_cell.length_a   1.000
_cell.length_b   1.000
_cell.length_c   1.000
_cell.angle_alpha   90.00
_cell.angle_beta   90.00
_cell.angle_gamma   90.00
#
_symmetry.space_group_name_H-M   'P 1'
#
loop_
_entity.id
_entity.type
_entity.pdbx_description
1 polymer ?
#
loop_
_entity_poly.entity_id
_entity_poly.type
_entity_poly.pdbx_seq_one_letter_code
_entity_poly.pdbx_strand_id
1 'polypeptide(L)'
;MSAGQEYTPATLSETISVDPYIFAQHRAHSWYLCFGGDMIKLIDELLGRKTGCAYGMGGSASIHCPEINMFGHDGLMGSQVPIAVGSCYSNRKPTITVMGDASAEEDYVLGAMGWASTKHLPILFVVEDNNLSILTEKKVRRNWEMDDVAKAFQMEAYNIDDDPMEILNHCDGLIESPRLLNIKTHRLYWHAGAGCDNPDIFDRFKHEMSELGDEAVEINEKTKTLVEETWQRQLEIQ
;
A
#
# COMPACT_ATOMS: atom_id res chain seq x y z
N MET A 1 -7.16 -7.77 2.33
CA MET A 1 -7.54 -7.49 0.93
C MET A 1 -7.42 -6.00 0.69
N SER A 2 -6.89 -5.60 -0.47
CA SER A 2 -6.64 -4.19 -0.85
C SER A 2 -7.73 -3.60 -1.75
N ALA A 3 -8.87 -4.30 -1.92
CA ALA A 3 -9.94 -3.83 -2.79
C ALA A 3 -10.44 -2.42 -2.41
N GLY A 4 -10.39 -1.53 -3.39
CA GLY A 4 -10.64 -0.09 -3.26
C GLY A 4 -9.40 0.75 -2.93
N GLN A 5 -8.20 0.14 -2.81
CA GLN A 5 -6.93 0.81 -2.50
C GLN A 5 -5.84 0.49 -3.53
N GLU A 6 -6.23 0.02 -4.73
CA GLU A 6 -5.30 -0.43 -5.77
C GLU A 6 -4.62 0.71 -6.52
N TYR A 7 -5.27 1.86 -6.63
CA TYR A 7 -4.78 2.97 -7.45
C TYR A 7 -3.48 3.58 -6.93
N THR A 8 -3.33 3.64 -5.61
CA THR A 8 -2.09 4.12 -4.99
C THR A 8 -0.86 3.31 -5.44
N PRO A 9 -0.78 1.99 -5.21
CA PRO A 9 0.37 1.21 -5.66
C PRO A 9 0.47 1.13 -7.18
N ALA A 10 -0.63 1.06 -7.93
CA ALA A 10 -0.60 1.02 -9.38
C ALA A 10 0.03 2.30 -9.97
N THR A 11 -0.39 3.47 -9.51
CA THR A 11 0.15 4.73 -9.99
C THR A 11 1.61 4.92 -9.56
N LEU A 12 1.94 4.63 -8.31
CA LEU A 12 3.31 4.79 -7.81
C LEU A 12 4.29 3.82 -8.48
N SER A 13 3.89 2.60 -8.80
CA SER A 13 4.77 1.64 -9.49
C SER A 13 5.10 2.06 -10.92
N GLU A 14 4.19 2.73 -11.60
CA GLU A 14 4.43 3.28 -12.96
C GLU A 14 5.23 4.59 -12.93
N THR A 15 5.13 5.33 -11.83
CA THR A 15 5.76 6.66 -11.72
C THR A 15 7.19 6.57 -11.18
N ILE A 16 7.41 5.76 -10.15
CA ILE A 16 8.70 5.68 -9.48
C ILE A 16 9.72 4.99 -10.38
N SER A 17 10.75 5.73 -10.77
CA SER A 17 11.79 5.29 -11.72
C SER A 17 13.00 4.61 -11.06
N VAL A 18 12.99 4.50 -9.73
CA VAL A 18 14.03 3.83 -8.94
C VAL A 18 13.52 2.47 -8.45
N ASP A 19 14.43 1.61 -8.01
CA ASP A 19 14.10 0.32 -7.38
C ASP A 19 14.11 0.47 -5.85
N PRO A 20 12.96 0.82 -5.21
CA PRO A 20 12.92 1.12 -3.80
C PRO A 20 12.88 -0.13 -2.92
N TYR A 21 13.23 0.02 -1.65
CA TYR A 21 12.72 -0.88 -0.62
C TYR A 21 11.27 -0.52 -0.29
N ILE A 22 10.40 -1.53 -0.16
CA ILE A 22 8.98 -1.36 0.16
C ILE A 22 8.69 -2.03 1.49
N PHE A 23 8.26 -1.24 2.46
CA PHE A 23 7.80 -1.73 3.76
C PHE A 23 6.28 -1.59 3.82
N ALA A 24 5.61 -2.70 3.53
CA ALA A 24 4.17 -2.71 3.32
C ALA A 24 3.38 -3.01 4.60
N GLN A 25 2.15 -2.53 4.63
CA GLN A 25 1.16 -2.89 5.66
C GLN A 25 0.45 -4.21 5.34
N HIS A 26 -0.54 -4.58 6.18
CA HIS A 26 -1.33 -5.82 6.06
C HIS A 26 -2.24 -5.90 4.81
N ARG A 27 -2.39 -4.82 4.01
CA ARG A 27 -3.16 -4.77 2.75
C ARG A 27 -2.24 -4.70 1.53
N ALA A 28 -1.24 -5.57 1.50
CA ALA A 28 -0.09 -5.45 0.60
C ALA A 28 -0.22 -6.18 -0.74
N HIS A 29 -1.36 -6.83 -1.06
CA HIS A 29 -1.50 -7.61 -2.30
C HIS A 29 -1.27 -6.77 -3.55
N SER A 30 -1.91 -5.60 -3.64
CA SER A 30 -1.72 -4.68 -4.77
C SER A 30 -0.29 -4.13 -4.84
N TRP A 31 0.30 -3.76 -3.71
CA TRP A 31 1.71 -3.37 -3.64
C TRP A 31 2.65 -4.46 -4.15
N TYR A 32 2.41 -5.70 -3.73
CA TYR A 32 3.20 -6.84 -4.18
C TYR A 32 3.12 -7.02 -5.70
N LEU A 33 1.90 -7.05 -6.25
CA LEU A 33 1.68 -7.29 -7.68
C LEU A 33 2.20 -6.14 -8.54
N CYS A 34 1.92 -4.90 -8.17
CA CYS A 34 2.33 -3.71 -8.93
C CYS A 34 3.86 -3.53 -8.98
N PHE A 35 4.57 -3.92 -7.92
CA PHE A 35 6.03 -3.84 -7.88
C PHE A 35 6.74 -5.13 -8.32
N GLY A 36 6.09 -5.96 -9.14
CA GLY A 36 6.70 -7.09 -9.83
C GLY A 36 6.59 -8.44 -9.12
N GLY A 37 5.72 -8.55 -8.12
CA GLY A 37 5.44 -9.82 -7.45
C GLY A 37 4.75 -10.84 -8.34
N ASP A 38 5.16 -12.10 -8.21
CA ASP A 38 4.59 -13.22 -8.97
C ASP A 38 3.22 -13.62 -8.43
N MET A 39 2.19 -13.58 -9.28
CA MET A 39 0.82 -13.93 -8.91
C MET A 39 0.71 -15.39 -8.42
N ILE A 40 1.46 -16.33 -9.00
CA ILE A 40 1.45 -17.74 -8.57
C ILE A 40 2.02 -17.86 -7.16
N LYS A 41 3.14 -17.19 -6.87
CA LYS A 41 3.71 -17.17 -5.52
C LYS A 41 2.77 -16.53 -4.50
N LEU A 42 2.00 -15.51 -4.89
CA LEU A 42 0.98 -14.92 -4.01
C LEU A 42 -0.15 -15.90 -3.73
N ILE A 43 -0.66 -16.59 -4.75
CA ILE A 43 -1.69 -17.62 -4.57
C ILE A 43 -1.19 -18.74 -3.66
N ASP A 44 0.01 -19.23 -3.89
CA ASP A 44 0.62 -20.28 -3.06
C ASP A 44 0.81 -19.83 -1.60
N GLU A 45 1.15 -18.56 -1.38
CA GLU A 45 1.21 -17.97 -0.04
C GLU A 45 -0.15 -18.00 0.67
N LEU A 46 -1.21 -17.62 -0.06
CA LEU A 46 -2.58 -17.64 0.46
C LEU A 46 -3.07 -19.08 0.75
N LEU A 47 -2.54 -20.07 0.03
CA LEU A 47 -2.82 -21.48 0.23
C LEU A 47 -1.89 -22.13 1.31
N GLY A 48 -0.97 -21.37 1.91
CA GLY A 48 -0.06 -21.86 2.94
C GLY A 48 1.05 -22.78 2.40
N ARG A 49 1.41 -22.65 1.14
CA ARG A 49 2.41 -23.49 0.48
C ARG A 49 3.82 -22.94 0.63
N LYS A 50 4.81 -23.83 0.70
CA LYS A 50 6.23 -23.45 0.78
C LYS A 50 6.75 -22.71 -0.47
N THR A 51 6.04 -22.82 -1.59
CA THR A 51 6.31 -22.11 -2.85
C THR A 51 5.80 -20.67 -2.86
N GLY A 52 5.06 -20.27 -1.83
CA GLY A 52 4.60 -18.91 -1.63
C GLY A 52 5.73 -17.90 -1.37
N CYS A 53 5.46 -16.62 -1.59
CA CYS A 53 6.45 -15.54 -1.50
C CYS A 53 7.05 -15.37 -0.08
N ALA A 54 6.35 -15.81 0.96
CA ALA A 54 6.82 -15.88 2.35
C ALA A 54 6.81 -17.34 2.88
N TYR A 55 7.02 -18.30 2.00
CA TYR A 55 7.06 -19.75 2.32
C TYR A 55 5.76 -20.29 2.94
N GLY A 56 4.62 -19.67 2.68
CA GLY A 56 3.32 -20.04 3.22
C GLY A 56 3.11 -19.64 4.68
N MET A 57 3.98 -18.80 5.24
CA MET A 57 3.93 -18.39 6.65
C MET A 57 3.33 -17.01 6.87
N GLY A 58 3.33 -16.16 5.86
CA GLY A 58 2.82 -14.79 5.94
C GLY A 58 1.31 -14.70 5.71
N GLY A 59 0.78 -15.59 4.88
CA GLY A 59 -0.61 -15.58 4.46
C GLY A 59 -1.01 -14.27 3.77
N SER A 60 -2.25 -13.82 3.98
CA SER A 60 -2.76 -12.60 3.36
C SER A 60 -2.19 -11.29 3.94
N ALA A 61 -1.76 -11.30 5.19
CA ALA A 61 -1.44 -10.07 5.92
C ALA A 61 0.04 -9.72 5.92
N SER A 62 0.94 -10.70 5.81
CA SER A 62 2.38 -10.50 5.97
C SER A 62 3.12 -10.91 4.70
N ILE A 63 2.81 -10.25 3.60
CA ILE A 63 3.49 -10.46 2.31
C ILE A 63 4.94 -10.00 2.43
N HIS A 64 5.87 -10.93 2.19
CA HIS A 64 7.31 -10.68 2.30
C HIS A 64 8.01 -11.34 1.12
N CYS A 65 8.71 -10.55 0.30
CA CYS A 65 9.38 -11.01 -0.91
C CYS A 65 10.66 -10.19 -1.15
N PRO A 66 11.79 -10.63 -0.57
CA PRO A 66 13.07 -9.91 -0.71
C PRO A 66 13.54 -9.78 -2.15
N GLU A 67 13.13 -10.71 -3.05
CA GLU A 67 13.49 -10.70 -4.47
C GLU A 67 13.00 -9.44 -5.20
N ILE A 68 11.92 -8.83 -4.72
CA ILE A 68 11.40 -7.54 -5.22
C ILE A 68 11.56 -6.41 -4.19
N ASN A 69 12.48 -6.56 -3.25
CA ASN A 69 12.74 -5.59 -2.18
C ASN A 69 11.52 -5.27 -1.30
N MET A 70 10.57 -6.20 -1.17
CA MET A 70 9.34 -5.99 -0.40
C MET A 70 9.42 -6.69 0.94
N PHE A 71 9.16 -5.95 2.01
CA PHE A 71 9.18 -6.40 3.39
C PHE A 71 7.80 -6.19 4.01
N GLY A 72 7.21 -7.29 4.49
CA GLY A 72 5.89 -7.29 5.08
C GLY A 72 5.87 -6.78 6.52
N HIS A 73 4.67 -6.59 7.03
CA HIS A 73 4.48 -6.22 8.41
C HIS A 73 4.47 -7.45 9.34
N ASP A 74 4.78 -7.25 10.61
CA ASP A 74 4.97 -8.31 11.61
C ASP A 74 3.76 -8.56 12.54
N GLY A 75 2.63 -7.89 12.28
CA GLY A 75 1.41 -7.96 13.09
C GLY A 75 1.20 -6.77 14.02
N LEU A 76 2.23 -6.00 14.34
CA LEU A 76 2.11 -4.74 15.08
C LEU A 76 1.89 -3.58 14.10
N MET A 77 0.72 -2.94 14.16
CA MET A 77 0.35 -1.88 13.22
C MET A 77 1.34 -0.70 13.27
N GLY A 78 1.92 -0.36 12.13
CA GLY A 78 2.88 0.74 12.02
C GLY A 78 4.34 0.38 12.32
N SER A 79 4.66 -0.81 12.87
CA SER A 79 6.02 -1.21 13.21
C SER A 79 6.98 -1.22 12.02
N GLN A 80 6.48 -1.47 10.81
CA GLN A 80 7.27 -1.43 9.59
C GLN A 80 7.89 -0.03 9.33
N VAL A 81 7.29 1.04 9.85
CA VAL A 81 7.75 2.42 9.61
C VAL A 81 9.11 2.70 10.25
N PRO A 82 9.32 2.51 11.55
CA PRO A 82 10.65 2.68 12.14
C PRO A 82 11.69 1.70 11.57
N ILE A 83 11.28 0.50 11.16
CA ILE A 83 12.16 -0.47 10.50
C ILE A 83 12.59 0.06 9.12
N ALA A 84 11.66 0.59 8.32
CA ALA A 84 11.95 1.23 7.04
C ALA A 84 12.91 2.41 7.18
N VAL A 85 12.67 3.27 8.17
CA VAL A 85 13.53 4.43 8.48
C VAL A 85 14.93 3.97 8.88
N GLY A 86 15.05 2.94 9.73
CA GLY A 86 16.35 2.37 10.12
C GLY A 86 17.09 1.75 8.94
N SER A 87 16.41 1.00 8.08
CA SER A 87 16.96 0.43 6.86
C SER A 87 17.44 1.51 5.90
N CYS A 88 16.59 2.51 5.62
CA CYS A 88 16.94 3.64 4.76
C CYS A 88 18.13 4.44 5.30
N TYR A 89 18.21 4.65 6.60
CA TYR A 89 19.36 5.31 7.24
C TYR A 89 20.67 4.54 7.02
N SER A 90 20.62 3.23 7.11
CA SER A 90 21.81 2.37 7.01
C SER A 90 22.44 2.39 5.62
N ASN A 91 21.64 2.37 4.56
CA ASN A 91 22.13 2.15 3.19
C ASN A 91 21.77 3.26 2.20
N ARG A 92 20.97 4.22 2.60
CA ARG A 92 20.46 5.32 1.75
C ARG A 92 19.70 4.86 0.50
N LYS A 93 19.23 3.63 0.47
CA LYS A 93 18.40 3.14 -0.63
C LYS A 93 17.04 3.85 -0.56
N PRO A 94 16.52 4.36 -1.70
CA PRO A 94 15.16 4.87 -1.79
C PRO A 94 14.16 3.89 -1.17
N THR A 95 13.29 4.38 -0.31
CA THR A 95 12.41 3.53 0.49
C THR A 95 10.98 4.06 0.47
N ILE A 96 10.02 3.16 0.32
CA ILE A 96 8.60 3.44 0.49
C ILE A 96 8.14 2.71 1.75
N THR A 97 7.43 3.41 2.63
CA THR A 97 6.76 2.76 3.76
C THR A 97 5.28 3.08 3.72
N VAL A 98 4.45 2.03 3.81
CA VAL A 98 3.01 2.11 3.64
C VAL A 98 2.33 1.81 4.96
N MET A 99 1.37 2.64 5.34
CA MET A 99 0.62 2.50 6.59
C MET A 99 -0.84 2.92 6.40
N GLY A 100 -1.73 2.47 7.27
CA GLY A 100 -3.09 2.99 7.34
C GLY A 100 -3.18 4.24 8.22
N ASP A 101 -4.27 4.98 8.10
CA ASP A 101 -4.51 6.22 8.84
C ASP A 101 -4.42 6.06 10.36
N ALA A 102 -4.88 4.94 10.92
CA ALA A 102 -4.75 4.65 12.34
C ALA A 102 -3.32 4.26 12.76
N SER A 103 -2.62 3.49 11.91
CA SER A 103 -1.22 3.14 12.17
C SER A 103 -0.31 4.36 12.18
N ALA A 104 -0.64 5.37 11.39
CA ALA A 104 0.12 6.62 11.30
C ALA A 104 0.08 7.44 12.61
N GLU A 105 -0.91 7.18 13.48
CA GLU A 105 -1.06 7.85 14.78
C GLU A 105 -0.14 7.32 15.89
N GLU A 106 0.50 6.16 15.65
CA GLU A 106 1.35 5.52 16.65
C GLU A 106 2.59 6.37 16.98
N ASP A 107 2.94 6.44 18.26
CA ASP A 107 4.03 7.30 18.75
C ASP A 107 5.39 6.95 18.12
N TYR A 108 5.66 5.67 17.91
CA TYR A 108 6.89 5.22 17.24
C TYR A 108 6.92 5.56 15.74
N VAL A 109 5.75 5.70 15.10
CA VAL A 109 5.65 6.17 13.70
C VAL A 109 5.98 7.65 13.64
N LEU A 110 5.35 8.46 14.48
CA LEU A 110 5.61 9.90 14.55
C LEU A 110 7.06 10.20 14.88
N GLY A 111 7.65 9.47 15.84
CA GLY A 111 9.06 9.58 16.19
C GLY A 111 9.98 9.21 15.02
N ALA A 112 9.67 8.14 14.28
CA ALA A 112 10.44 7.72 13.10
C ALA A 112 10.37 8.75 11.97
N MET A 113 9.19 9.34 11.70
CA MET A 113 9.02 10.39 10.71
C MET A 113 9.86 11.63 11.03
N GLY A 114 9.78 12.14 12.26
CA GLY A 114 10.57 13.28 12.71
C GLY A 114 12.08 13.03 12.61
N TRP A 115 12.51 11.80 12.90
CA TRP A 115 13.92 11.41 12.77
C TRP A 115 14.36 11.30 11.31
N ALA A 116 13.52 10.72 10.44
CA ALA A 116 13.76 10.63 8.99
C ALA A 116 13.94 12.02 8.37
N SER A 117 13.12 12.98 8.76
CA SER A 117 13.25 14.38 8.35
C SER A 117 14.60 14.97 8.80
N THR A 118 14.92 14.83 10.08
CA THR A 118 16.20 15.32 10.65
C THR A 118 17.42 14.75 9.92
N LYS A 119 17.34 13.54 9.39
CA LYS A 119 18.43 12.85 8.67
C LYS A 119 18.37 13.02 7.16
N HIS A 120 17.39 13.74 6.64
CA HIS A 120 17.16 13.89 5.19
C HIS A 120 17.22 12.55 4.46
N LEU A 121 16.38 11.60 4.89
CA LEU A 121 16.38 10.25 4.32
C LEU A 121 15.59 10.24 3.00
N PRO A 122 16.05 9.47 1.99
CA PRO A 122 15.28 9.25 0.77
C PRO A 122 14.13 8.26 1.02
N ILE A 123 13.05 8.74 1.67
CA ILE A 123 11.92 7.91 2.08
C ILE A 123 10.59 8.59 1.77
N LEU A 124 9.69 7.81 1.17
CA LEU A 124 8.30 8.18 0.92
C LEU A 124 7.41 7.47 1.94
N PHE A 125 6.73 8.26 2.75
CA PHE A 125 5.68 7.78 3.65
C PHE A 125 4.34 7.84 2.93
N VAL A 126 3.68 6.70 2.77
CA VAL A 126 2.37 6.60 2.15
C VAL A 126 1.35 6.20 3.22
N VAL A 127 0.38 7.06 3.45
CA VAL A 127 -0.76 6.78 4.32
C VAL A 127 -1.97 6.48 3.44
N GLU A 128 -2.42 5.23 3.45
CA GLU A 128 -3.69 4.83 2.83
C GLU A 128 -4.82 5.15 3.82
N ASP A 129 -5.35 6.37 3.71
CA ASP A 129 -6.36 6.92 4.63
C ASP A 129 -7.77 6.53 4.17
N ASN A 130 -8.29 5.44 4.71
CA ASN A 130 -9.67 5.03 4.48
C ASN A 130 -10.63 5.51 5.60
N ASN A 131 -10.19 6.45 6.42
CA ASN A 131 -10.94 7.04 7.54
C ASN A 131 -11.31 6.06 8.66
N LEU A 132 -10.80 4.81 8.67
CA LEU A 132 -11.25 3.76 9.58
C LEU A 132 -10.10 3.01 10.26
N SER A 133 -10.12 2.99 11.60
CA SER A 133 -9.42 1.98 12.39
C SER A 133 -10.38 0.84 12.69
N ILE A 134 -10.26 -0.28 12.01
CA ILE A 134 -11.26 -1.36 11.99
C ILE A 134 -12.62 -0.79 11.58
N LEU A 135 -13.41 -0.26 12.54
CA LEU A 135 -14.71 0.38 12.34
C LEU A 135 -14.80 1.77 12.98
N THR A 136 -13.73 2.24 13.62
CA THR A 136 -13.72 3.53 14.31
C THR A 136 -13.26 4.64 13.36
N GLU A 137 -14.12 5.61 13.13
CA GLU A 137 -13.81 6.74 12.25
C GLU A 137 -12.67 7.61 12.81
N LYS A 138 -11.88 8.19 11.91
CA LYS A 138 -10.76 9.08 12.23
C LYS A 138 -11.17 10.23 13.16
N LYS A 139 -12.32 10.86 12.94
CA LYS A 139 -12.82 11.97 13.78
C LYS A 139 -13.03 11.62 15.25
N VAL A 140 -13.18 10.33 15.60
CA VAL A 140 -13.28 9.86 16.99
C VAL A 140 -11.91 9.73 17.64
N ARG A 141 -10.87 9.47 16.83
CA ARG A 141 -9.50 9.20 17.28
C ARG A 141 -8.64 10.45 17.33
N ARG A 142 -8.81 11.37 16.35
CA ARG A 142 -8.01 12.59 16.23
C ARG A 142 -8.77 13.73 15.55
N ASN A 143 -8.30 14.96 15.79
CA ASN A 143 -8.81 16.19 15.19
C ASN A 143 -7.72 16.96 14.40
N TRP A 144 -6.70 16.24 13.93
CA TRP A 144 -5.57 16.77 13.16
C TRP A 144 -5.30 15.88 11.95
N GLU A 145 -4.63 16.41 10.93
CA GLU A 145 -4.30 15.70 9.70
C GLU A 145 -2.82 15.32 9.69
N MET A 146 -2.50 14.20 9.02
CA MET A 146 -1.14 13.64 9.04
C MET A 146 -0.15 14.49 8.23
N ASP A 147 -0.61 15.11 7.15
CA ASP A 147 0.21 16.02 6.35
C ASP A 147 0.60 17.29 7.14
N ASP A 148 -0.25 17.78 8.03
CA ASP A 148 0.09 18.91 8.93
C ASP A 148 1.20 18.51 9.91
N VAL A 149 1.17 17.30 10.44
CA VAL A 149 2.24 16.76 11.30
C VAL A 149 3.55 16.63 10.54
N ALA A 150 3.50 16.08 9.32
CA ALA A 150 4.68 15.95 8.48
C ALA A 150 5.28 17.32 8.11
N LYS A 151 4.44 18.32 7.81
CA LYS A 151 4.87 19.71 7.59
C LYS A 151 5.51 20.33 8.83
N ALA A 152 5.00 20.01 10.02
CA ALA A 152 5.63 20.45 11.29
C ALA A 152 7.03 19.84 11.48
N PHE A 153 7.28 18.65 10.93
CA PHE A 153 8.62 18.05 10.84
C PHE A 153 9.47 18.59 9.68
N GLN A 154 9.01 19.62 8.96
CA GLN A 154 9.70 20.22 7.80
C GLN A 154 9.80 19.24 6.61
N MET A 155 8.87 18.33 6.48
CA MET A 155 8.76 17.45 5.30
C MET A 155 7.78 18.05 4.29
N GLU A 156 8.03 17.75 3.03
CA GLU A 156 7.04 17.92 1.97
C GLU A 156 5.90 16.93 2.19
N ALA A 157 4.67 17.41 2.24
CA ALA A 157 3.53 16.56 2.56
C ALA A 157 2.23 17.06 1.91
N TYR A 158 1.44 16.09 1.44
CA TYR A 158 0.20 16.31 0.71
C TYR A 158 -0.92 15.43 1.25
N ASN A 159 -2.15 15.99 1.25
CA ASN A 159 -3.38 15.27 1.56
C ASN A 159 -4.24 15.29 0.29
N ILE A 160 -4.27 14.17 -0.43
CA ILE A 160 -4.80 14.03 -1.79
C ILE A 160 -5.81 12.89 -1.87
N ASP A 161 -6.59 12.87 -2.94
CA ASP A 161 -7.45 11.73 -3.26
C ASP A 161 -6.66 10.61 -3.95
N ASP A 162 -7.26 9.42 -4.09
CA ASP A 162 -6.68 8.27 -4.78
C ASP A 162 -6.84 8.36 -6.31
N ASP A 163 -7.06 9.57 -6.83
CA ASP A 163 -7.05 9.86 -8.25
C ASP A 163 -5.64 9.69 -8.82
N PRO A 164 -5.45 8.88 -9.88
CA PRO A 164 -4.14 8.66 -10.47
C PRO A 164 -3.43 9.95 -10.90
N MET A 165 -4.17 10.93 -11.42
CA MET A 165 -3.58 12.20 -11.86
C MET A 165 -3.15 13.07 -10.68
N GLU A 166 -3.88 13.03 -9.56
CA GLU A 166 -3.43 13.70 -8.33
C GLU A 166 -2.17 13.07 -7.78
N ILE A 167 -2.10 11.74 -7.74
CA ILE A 167 -0.90 11.03 -7.27
C ILE A 167 0.30 11.36 -8.16
N LEU A 168 0.13 11.32 -9.50
CA LEU A 168 1.17 11.70 -10.46
C LEU A 168 1.69 13.13 -10.27
N ASN A 169 0.80 14.08 -10.01
CA ASN A 169 1.16 15.48 -9.81
C ASN A 169 1.99 15.73 -8.53
N HIS A 170 1.95 14.80 -7.56
CA HIS A 170 2.65 14.91 -6.28
C HIS A 170 3.77 13.87 -6.11
N CYS A 171 4.07 13.10 -7.17
CA CYS A 171 5.16 12.14 -7.21
C CYS A 171 5.98 12.34 -8.48
N ASP A 172 7.19 12.87 -8.35
CA ASP A 172 8.12 13.16 -9.44
C ASP A 172 8.96 11.96 -9.91
N GLY A 173 8.61 10.77 -9.44
CA GLY A 173 9.33 9.52 -9.78
C GLY A 173 10.64 9.29 -9.01
N LEU A 174 11.10 10.26 -8.24
CA LEU A 174 12.31 10.18 -7.44
C LEU A 174 11.97 10.20 -5.95
N ILE A 175 12.77 9.49 -5.15
CA ILE A 175 12.70 9.49 -3.69
C ILE A 175 14.07 9.96 -3.17
N GLU A 176 14.25 11.26 -3.09
CA GLU A 176 15.53 11.89 -2.70
C GLU A 176 15.51 12.49 -1.30
N SER A 177 14.34 12.83 -0.81
CA SER A 177 14.10 13.44 0.49
C SER A 177 12.87 12.86 1.17
N PRO A 178 12.71 13.03 2.50
CA PRO A 178 11.53 12.54 3.19
C PRO A 178 10.29 13.32 2.74
N ARG A 179 9.29 12.58 2.27
CA ARG A 179 8.00 13.11 1.79
C ARG A 179 6.87 12.26 2.33
N LEU A 180 5.70 12.85 2.54
CA LEU A 180 4.49 12.15 2.94
C LEU A 180 3.36 12.38 1.95
N LEU A 181 2.72 11.31 1.50
CA LEU A 181 1.43 11.32 0.80
C LEU A 181 0.37 10.71 1.71
N ASN A 182 -0.57 11.51 2.19
CA ASN A 182 -1.80 11.02 2.80
C ASN A 182 -2.84 10.90 1.69
N ILE A 183 -3.13 9.67 1.27
CA ILE A 183 -4.01 9.39 0.13
C ILE A 183 -5.33 8.86 0.67
N LYS A 184 -6.40 9.61 0.44
CA LYS A 184 -7.76 9.21 0.81
C LYS A 184 -8.20 8.08 -0.10
N THR A 185 -8.41 6.91 0.49
CA THR A 185 -8.79 5.70 -0.22
C THR A 185 -10.15 5.19 0.26
N HIS A 186 -10.74 4.27 -0.48
CA HIS A 186 -12.03 3.70 -0.16
C HIS A 186 -11.91 2.19 0.02
N ARG A 187 -12.14 1.70 1.24
CA ARG A 187 -12.15 0.28 1.52
C ARG A 187 -13.49 -0.33 1.12
N LEU A 188 -13.51 -1.20 0.11
CA LEU A 188 -14.75 -1.80 -0.40
C LEU A 188 -15.29 -2.96 0.45
N TYR A 189 -14.43 -3.62 1.24
CA TYR A 189 -14.79 -4.78 2.06
C TYR A 189 -14.50 -4.56 3.53
N TRP A 190 -15.08 -5.38 4.37
CA TRP A 190 -14.82 -5.41 5.81
C TRP A 190 -13.32 -5.47 6.11
N HIS A 191 -12.95 -4.95 7.26
CA HIS A 191 -11.56 -4.93 7.72
C HIS A 191 -10.89 -6.32 7.63
N ALA A 192 -11.61 -7.34 8.07
CA ALA A 192 -11.18 -8.74 7.96
C ALA A 192 -12.37 -9.62 7.58
N GLY A 193 -12.55 -9.87 6.30
CA GLY A 193 -13.66 -10.67 5.79
C GLY A 193 -14.06 -10.30 4.37
N ALA A 194 -15.10 -10.94 3.86
CA ALA A 194 -15.57 -10.81 2.49
C ALA A 194 -16.88 -9.99 2.35
N GLY A 195 -17.40 -9.43 3.43
CA GLY A 195 -18.58 -8.57 3.40
C GLY A 195 -18.26 -7.16 2.94
N CYS A 196 -19.25 -6.46 2.38
CA CYS A 196 -19.16 -5.05 2.05
C CYS A 196 -19.39 -4.21 3.32
N ASP A 197 -18.50 -3.25 3.62
CA ASP A 197 -18.64 -2.35 4.77
C ASP A 197 -19.81 -1.36 4.57
N ASN A 198 -19.86 -0.76 3.38
CA ASN A 198 -20.85 0.22 2.99
C ASN A 198 -21.11 0.08 1.49
N PRO A 199 -22.34 -0.32 1.08
CA PRO A 199 -22.65 -0.50 -0.33
C PRO A 199 -22.66 0.80 -1.14
N ASP A 200 -22.78 1.96 -0.46
CA ASP A 200 -22.82 3.27 -1.08
C ASP A 200 -21.44 3.96 -1.11
N ILE A 201 -20.38 3.25 -0.73
CA ILE A 201 -19.03 3.81 -0.76
C ILE A 201 -18.60 4.04 -2.20
N PHE A 202 -17.84 5.12 -2.42
CA PHE A 202 -17.27 5.41 -3.73
C PHE A 202 -16.33 4.28 -4.17
N ASP A 203 -16.50 3.82 -5.39
CA ASP A 203 -15.71 2.78 -6.01
C ASP A 203 -14.90 3.41 -7.15
N ARG A 204 -13.63 3.73 -6.87
CA ARG A 204 -12.72 4.34 -7.84
C ARG A 204 -12.60 3.49 -9.11
N PHE A 205 -12.52 2.17 -8.96
CA PHE A 205 -12.38 1.29 -10.12
C PHE A 205 -13.59 1.40 -11.07
N LYS A 206 -14.81 1.41 -10.54
CA LYS A 206 -16.00 1.60 -11.39
C LYS A 206 -16.03 2.98 -12.04
N HIS A 207 -15.58 4.01 -11.33
CA HIS A 207 -15.48 5.36 -11.88
C HIS A 207 -14.51 5.38 -13.05
N GLU A 208 -13.28 4.95 -12.87
CA GLU A 208 -12.26 4.93 -13.93
C GLU A 208 -12.68 4.07 -15.13
N MET A 209 -13.27 2.90 -14.89
CA MET A 209 -13.79 2.04 -15.95
C MET A 209 -14.85 2.75 -16.80
N SER A 210 -15.64 3.65 -16.20
CA SER A 210 -16.64 4.42 -16.93
C SER A 210 -16.03 5.52 -17.82
N GLU A 211 -14.87 6.04 -17.42
CA GLU A 211 -14.16 7.10 -18.17
C GLU A 211 -13.24 6.55 -19.27
N LEU A 212 -12.63 5.37 -19.03
CA LEU A 212 -11.64 4.78 -19.94
C LEU A 212 -12.25 4.01 -21.12
N GLY A 213 -13.55 3.65 -21.06
CA GLY A 213 -14.29 3.06 -22.16
C GLY A 213 -13.98 1.60 -22.47
N ASP A 214 -14.32 1.16 -23.70
CA ASP A 214 -14.37 -0.25 -24.10
C ASP A 214 -13.02 -0.99 -24.00
N GLU A 215 -11.92 -0.32 -24.27
CA GLU A 215 -10.59 -0.93 -24.17
C GLU A 215 -10.25 -1.36 -22.74
N ALA A 216 -10.57 -0.53 -21.77
CA ALA A 216 -10.38 -0.86 -20.36
C ALA A 216 -11.26 -2.02 -19.92
N VAL A 217 -12.50 -2.08 -20.42
CA VAL A 217 -13.41 -3.20 -20.17
C VAL A 217 -12.82 -4.51 -20.70
N GLU A 218 -12.29 -4.50 -21.92
CA GLU A 218 -11.67 -5.69 -22.54
C GLU A 218 -10.44 -6.15 -21.73
N ILE A 219 -9.57 -5.23 -21.32
CA ILE A 219 -8.39 -5.54 -20.49
C ILE A 219 -8.83 -6.16 -19.16
N ASN A 220 -9.83 -5.57 -18.52
CA ASN A 220 -10.35 -6.07 -17.25
C ASN A 220 -10.90 -7.50 -17.37
N GLU A 221 -11.70 -7.81 -18.41
CA GLU A 221 -12.25 -9.16 -18.60
C GLU A 221 -11.15 -10.20 -18.90
N LYS A 222 -10.15 -9.83 -19.69
CA LYS A 222 -8.97 -10.69 -19.91
C LYS A 222 -8.20 -10.95 -18.63
N THR A 223 -8.02 -9.91 -17.80
CA THR A 223 -7.31 -10.03 -16.53
C THR A 223 -8.07 -10.90 -15.52
N LYS A 224 -9.39 -10.75 -15.42
CA LYS A 224 -10.23 -11.61 -14.60
C LYS A 224 -10.10 -13.07 -15.01
N THR A 225 -10.23 -13.36 -16.31
CA THR A 225 -10.09 -14.72 -16.84
C THR A 225 -8.72 -15.31 -16.48
N LEU A 226 -7.64 -14.55 -16.69
CA LEU A 226 -6.29 -14.98 -16.34
C LEU A 226 -6.15 -15.31 -14.86
N VAL A 227 -6.70 -14.47 -13.98
CA VAL A 227 -6.66 -14.67 -12.52
C VAL A 227 -7.43 -15.93 -12.15
N GLU A 228 -8.66 -16.08 -12.64
CA GLU A 228 -9.52 -17.24 -12.37
C GLU A 228 -8.88 -18.55 -12.83
N GLU A 229 -8.38 -18.61 -14.07
CA GLU A 229 -7.70 -19.79 -14.60
C GLU A 229 -6.42 -20.13 -13.80
N THR A 230 -5.69 -19.11 -13.37
CA THR A 230 -4.48 -19.32 -12.56
C THR A 230 -4.82 -19.86 -11.18
N TRP A 231 -5.88 -19.33 -10.53
CA TRP A 231 -6.40 -19.88 -9.28
C TRP A 231 -6.81 -21.35 -9.42
N GLN A 232 -7.59 -21.68 -10.43
CA GLN A 232 -8.04 -23.06 -10.66
C GLN A 232 -6.86 -24.01 -10.85
N ARG A 233 -5.88 -23.63 -11.67
CA ARG A 233 -4.66 -24.43 -11.85
C ARG A 233 -3.90 -24.64 -10.53
N GLN A 234 -3.78 -23.59 -9.70
CA GLN A 234 -3.09 -23.72 -8.44
C GLN A 234 -3.86 -24.60 -7.44
N LEU A 235 -5.19 -24.58 -7.45
CA LEU A 235 -6.00 -25.45 -6.59
C LEU A 235 -5.88 -26.94 -6.96
N GLU A 236 -5.57 -27.27 -8.22
CA GLU A 236 -5.38 -28.65 -8.69
C GLU A 236 -4.00 -29.23 -8.35
N ILE A 237 -3.02 -28.40 -8.00
CA ILE A 237 -1.69 -28.84 -7.56
C ILE A 237 -1.80 -29.36 -6.11
N GLN A 238 -1.47 -30.63 -5.91
CA GLN A 238 -1.50 -31.31 -4.61
C GLN A 238 -0.23 -31.03 -3.79
#